data_e583ece28f256216614118a8364381c8
#
_entry.id   e583ece28f256216614118a8364381c8
#
_cell.length_a   1.000
_cell.length_b   1.000
_cell.length_c   1.000
_cell.angle_alpha   90.00
_cell.angle_beta   90.00
_cell.angle_gamma   90.00
#
_symmetry.space_group_name_H-M   'P 1'
#
loop_
_entity.id
_entity.type
_entity.pdbx_description
1 polymer ?
#
loop_
_entity_poly.entity_id
_entity_poly.type
_entity_poly.pdbx_seq_one_letter_code
_entity_poly.pdbx_strand_id
1 'polypeptide(L)'
;MNITVLLKSSSQSEPRSVQVRQDDSSLSFICDCPAGERGRICKHKKALASGDDSMLYDEDQREHFENVMEWVTQSGYPDLMKELKEAENTLESAKEKARDIKERITRVMNEGLK
;
A
#
# COMPACT_ATOMS: atom_id res chain seq x y z
N MET A 1 -3.54 8.28 -21.71
CA MET A 1 -2.17 7.76 -21.73
C MET A 1 -2.00 6.68 -20.68
N ASN A 2 -1.25 5.64 -21.03
CA ASN A 2 -1.04 4.48 -20.15
C ASN A 2 0.45 4.22 -19.95
N ILE A 3 0.83 3.88 -18.72
CA ILE A 3 2.19 3.44 -18.42
C ILE A 3 2.07 2.15 -17.62
N THR A 4 2.88 1.15 -17.98
CA THR A 4 2.93 -0.12 -17.24
C THR A 4 4.24 -0.17 -16.47
N VAL A 5 4.16 -0.42 -15.16
CA VAL A 5 5.33 -0.56 -14.29
C VAL A 5 5.36 -1.99 -13.76
N LEU A 6 6.53 -2.63 -13.85
CA LEU A 6 6.71 -3.98 -13.32
C LEU A 6 7.25 -3.89 -11.88
N LEU A 7 6.58 -4.58 -10.97
CA LEU A 7 6.94 -4.61 -9.55
C LEU A 7 7.20 -6.03 -9.09
N LYS A 8 7.98 -6.17 -8.03
CA LYS A 8 8.32 -7.49 -7.47
C LYS A 8 7.09 -8.17 -6.90
N SER A 9 6.97 -9.46 -7.14
CA SER A 9 5.95 -10.30 -6.50
C SER A 9 6.53 -10.96 -5.26
N SER A 10 5.73 -11.07 -4.19
CA SER A 10 6.15 -11.75 -2.97
C SER A 10 6.04 -13.27 -3.06
N SER A 11 5.24 -13.78 -4.00
CA SER A 11 4.95 -15.22 -4.09
C SER A 11 5.45 -15.87 -5.37
N GLN A 12 5.95 -15.11 -6.33
CA GLN A 12 6.38 -15.61 -7.63
C GLN A 12 7.69 -14.94 -8.04
N SER A 13 8.49 -15.63 -8.87
CA SER A 13 9.70 -15.05 -9.43
C SER A 13 9.42 -14.05 -10.56
N GLU A 14 8.24 -14.14 -11.17
CA GLU A 14 7.84 -13.22 -12.23
C GLU A 14 7.28 -11.92 -11.64
N PRO A 15 7.52 -10.79 -12.30
CA PRO A 15 7.00 -9.51 -11.83
C PRO A 15 5.48 -9.41 -11.97
N ARG A 16 4.89 -8.54 -11.18
CA ARG A 16 3.50 -8.13 -11.35
C ARG A 16 3.45 -6.84 -12.16
N SER A 17 2.45 -6.71 -13.01
CA SER A 17 2.25 -5.52 -13.85
C SER A 17 1.20 -4.62 -13.22
N VAL A 18 1.53 -3.34 -13.06
CA VAL A 18 0.55 -2.32 -12.71
C VAL A 18 0.44 -1.38 -13.90
N GLN A 19 -0.76 -1.33 -14.49
CA GLN A 19 -1.04 -0.38 -15.55
C GLN A 19 -1.63 0.87 -14.93
N VAL A 20 -0.98 2.01 -15.17
CA VAL A 20 -1.44 3.31 -14.69
C VAL A 20 -2.02 4.06 -15.87
N ARG A 21 -3.28 4.43 -15.75
CA ARG A 21 -3.99 5.11 -16.82
C ARG A 21 -4.38 6.52 -16.40
N GLN A 22 -3.99 7.49 -17.21
CA GLN A 22 -4.38 8.88 -17.01
C GLN A 22 -5.32 9.31 -18.13
N ASP A 23 -6.55 9.70 -17.76
CA ASP A 23 -7.57 10.23 -18.68
C ASP A 23 -8.08 11.55 -18.11
N ASP A 24 -7.94 12.65 -18.86
CA ASP A 24 -8.39 13.99 -18.44
C ASP A 24 -7.97 14.32 -16.99
N SER A 25 -8.90 14.21 -16.04
CA SER A 25 -8.65 14.50 -14.65
C SER A 25 -8.64 13.24 -13.76
N SER A 26 -8.68 12.05 -14.35
CA SER A 26 -8.71 10.83 -13.56
C SER A 26 -7.44 9.98 -13.75
N LEU A 27 -7.00 9.38 -12.65
CA LEU A 27 -5.83 8.53 -12.63
C LEU A 27 -6.23 7.20 -12.00
N SER A 28 -6.11 6.10 -12.74
CA SER A 28 -6.51 4.78 -12.29
C SER A 28 -5.34 3.79 -12.33
N PHE A 29 -5.40 2.77 -11.45
CA PHE A 29 -4.38 1.73 -11.33
C PHE A 29 -5.03 0.37 -11.51
N ILE A 30 -4.46 -0.47 -12.36
CA ILE A 30 -4.90 -1.84 -12.60
C ILE A 30 -3.72 -2.76 -12.37
N CYS A 31 -3.84 -3.70 -11.42
CA CYS A 31 -2.78 -4.65 -11.10
C CYS A 31 -3.26 -6.07 -11.40
N ASP A 32 -2.34 -6.91 -11.88
CA ASP A 32 -2.64 -8.29 -12.23
C ASP A 32 -2.47 -9.28 -11.05
N CYS A 33 -2.15 -8.79 -9.85
CA CYS A 33 -2.12 -9.65 -8.67
C CYS A 33 -3.55 -10.04 -8.23
N PRO A 34 -3.71 -11.11 -7.41
CA PRO A 34 -5.07 -11.56 -7.03
C PRO A 34 -5.95 -10.47 -6.40
N ALA A 35 -5.39 -9.63 -5.54
CA ALA A 35 -6.15 -8.54 -4.94
C ALA A 35 -6.50 -7.47 -5.98
N GLY A 36 -5.55 -7.16 -6.86
CA GLY A 36 -5.75 -6.17 -7.92
C GLY A 36 -6.81 -6.60 -8.94
N GLU A 37 -6.85 -7.88 -9.29
CA GLU A 37 -7.85 -8.43 -10.20
C GLU A 37 -9.27 -8.31 -9.64
N ARG A 38 -9.40 -8.28 -8.32
CA ARG A 38 -10.69 -8.10 -7.64
C ARG A 38 -11.07 -6.63 -7.46
N GLY A 39 -10.29 -5.72 -8.03
CA GLY A 39 -10.52 -4.28 -7.90
C GLY A 39 -10.18 -3.72 -6.52
N ARG A 40 -9.44 -4.46 -5.70
CA ARG A 40 -9.04 -4.01 -4.36
C ARG A 40 -7.70 -3.32 -4.39
N ILE A 41 -7.44 -2.52 -3.36
CA ILE A 41 -6.10 -1.99 -3.16
C ILE A 41 -5.15 -3.15 -2.83
N CYS A 42 -3.98 -3.15 -3.46
CA CYS A 42 -2.94 -4.14 -3.20
C CYS A 42 -1.63 -3.39 -2.88
N LYS A 43 -0.64 -4.13 -2.40
CA LYS A 43 0.66 -3.54 -2.08
C LYS A 43 1.33 -2.90 -3.29
N HIS A 44 1.08 -3.42 -4.49
CA HIS A 44 1.66 -2.88 -5.73
C HIS A 44 1.06 -1.53 -6.09
N LYS A 45 -0.26 -1.42 -6.08
CA LYS A 45 -0.95 -0.14 -6.31
C LYS A 45 -0.58 0.87 -5.23
N LYS A 46 -0.54 0.42 -3.98
CA LYS A 46 -0.19 1.25 -2.83
C LYS A 46 1.22 1.81 -2.94
N ALA A 47 2.18 0.99 -3.37
CA ALA A 47 3.56 1.42 -3.57
C ALA A 47 3.64 2.57 -4.58
N LEU A 48 2.98 2.42 -5.72
CA LEU A 48 2.99 3.47 -6.75
C LEU A 48 2.26 4.73 -6.27
N ALA A 49 1.11 4.58 -5.64
CA ALA A 49 0.34 5.73 -5.17
C ALA A 49 1.03 6.50 -4.05
N SER A 50 1.89 5.83 -3.26
CA SER A 50 2.61 6.45 -2.14
C SER A 50 4.05 6.85 -2.47
N GLY A 51 4.51 6.57 -3.70
CA GLY A 51 5.87 6.93 -4.11
C GLY A 51 6.96 6.02 -3.60
N ASP A 52 6.64 4.76 -3.30
CA ASP A 52 7.60 3.77 -2.81
C ASP A 52 8.25 3.05 -3.98
N ASP A 53 9.55 3.28 -4.20
CA ASP A 53 10.31 2.68 -5.29
C ASP A 53 10.99 1.36 -4.90
N SER A 54 10.83 0.91 -3.68
CA SER A 54 11.49 -0.31 -3.19
C SER A 54 10.99 -1.59 -3.84
N MET A 55 9.82 -1.54 -4.48
CA MET A 55 9.21 -2.70 -5.12
C MET A 55 9.46 -2.75 -6.64
N LEU A 56 10.21 -1.84 -7.20
CA LEU A 56 10.53 -1.89 -8.64
C LEU A 56 11.24 -3.20 -8.98
N TYR A 57 10.80 -3.84 -10.07
CA TYR A 57 11.34 -5.13 -10.48
C TYR A 57 12.83 -5.05 -10.82
N ASP A 58 13.21 -4.01 -11.59
CA ASP A 58 14.60 -3.74 -11.98
C ASP A 58 14.77 -2.24 -12.27
N GLU A 59 16.01 -1.84 -12.63
CA GLU A 59 16.31 -0.45 -12.93
C GLU A 59 15.61 0.06 -14.20
N ASP A 60 15.24 -0.83 -15.11
CA ASP A 60 14.52 -0.44 -16.32
C ASP A 60 13.15 0.14 -16.01
N GLN A 61 12.61 -0.14 -14.83
CA GLN A 61 11.33 0.38 -14.39
C GLN A 61 11.40 1.80 -13.82
N ARG A 62 12.59 2.31 -13.55
CA ARG A 62 12.80 3.63 -12.92
C ARG A 62 12.17 4.76 -13.73
N GLU A 63 12.40 4.77 -15.04
CA GLU A 63 11.86 5.80 -15.91
C GLU A 63 10.34 5.79 -15.92
N HIS A 64 9.74 4.61 -16.00
CA HIS A 64 8.29 4.45 -15.96
C HIS A 64 7.73 4.91 -14.61
N PHE A 65 8.42 4.55 -13.53
CA PHE A 65 8.05 4.95 -12.18
C PHE A 65 8.06 6.48 -12.04
N GLU A 66 9.10 7.13 -12.50
CA GLU A 66 9.23 8.59 -12.41
C GLU A 66 8.12 9.30 -13.19
N ASN A 67 7.77 8.79 -14.37
CA ASN A 67 6.68 9.34 -15.16
C ASN A 67 5.34 9.18 -14.45
N VAL A 68 5.12 8.04 -13.81
CA VAL A 68 3.92 7.82 -13.00
C VAL A 68 3.89 8.77 -11.80
N MET A 69 5.04 9.02 -11.18
CA MET A 69 5.11 9.93 -10.04
C MET A 69 4.71 11.37 -10.40
N GLU A 70 5.03 11.80 -11.62
CA GLU A 70 4.55 13.11 -12.09
C GLU A 70 3.03 13.16 -12.08
N TRP A 71 2.37 12.11 -12.55
CA TRP A 71 0.90 12.04 -12.54
C TRP A 71 0.36 11.97 -11.11
N VAL A 72 0.98 11.15 -10.26
CA VAL A 72 0.54 10.94 -8.88
C VAL A 72 0.63 12.25 -8.08
N THR A 73 1.73 12.99 -8.20
CA THR A 73 1.92 14.25 -7.44
C THR A 73 0.92 15.32 -7.82
N GLN A 74 0.38 15.26 -9.03
CA GLN A 74 -0.63 16.21 -9.51
C GLN A 74 -2.06 15.74 -9.22
N SER A 75 -2.22 14.57 -8.64
CA SER A 75 -3.52 13.96 -8.34
C SER A 75 -3.88 14.09 -6.87
N GLY A 76 -5.06 13.58 -6.48
CA GLY A 76 -5.46 13.51 -5.08
C GLY A 76 -4.91 12.31 -4.32
N TYR A 77 -4.14 11.42 -4.96
CA TYR A 77 -3.61 10.23 -4.32
C TYR A 77 -2.68 10.50 -3.14
N PRO A 78 -1.76 11.48 -3.19
CA PRO A 78 -0.91 11.73 -2.03
C PRO A 78 -1.69 12.02 -0.75
N ASP A 79 -2.76 12.80 -0.84
CA ASP A 79 -3.60 13.10 0.32
C ASP A 79 -4.34 11.86 0.83
N LEU A 80 -4.86 11.04 -0.09
CA LEU A 80 -5.53 9.79 0.28
C LEU A 80 -4.57 8.80 0.93
N MET A 81 -3.35 8.68 0.42
CA MET A 81 -2.35 7.78 1.00
C MET A 81 -1.91 8.26 2.38
N LYS A 82 -1.86 9.57 2.59
CA LYS A 82 -1.57 10.15 3.91
C LYS A 82 -2.68 9.81 4.91
N GLU A 83 -3.94 9.97 4.52
CA GLU A 83 -5.09 9.57 5.35
C GLU A 83 -5.04 8.10 5.71
N LEU A 84 -4.72 7.23 4.74
CA LEU A 84 -4.62 5.79 4.98
C LEU A 84 -3.54 5.49 6.01
N LYS A 85 -2.37 6.12 5.87
CA LYS A 85 -1.25 5.91 6.80
C LYS A 85 -1.62 6.35 8.21
N GLU A 86 -2.29 7.47 8.36
CA GLU A 86 -2.75 7.96 9.66
C GLU A 86 -3.75 7.00 10.30
N ALA A 87 -4.68 6.46 9.51
CA ALA A 87 -5.66 5.48 9.99
C ALA A 87 -4.99 4.16 10.40
N GLU A 88 -4.01 3.69 9.62
CA GLU A 88 -3.25 2.49 9.94
C GLU A 88 -2.46 2.65 11.24
N ASN A 89 -1.86 3.83 11.46
CA ASN A 89 -1.14 4.14 12.69
C ASN A 89 -2.07 4.15 13.90
N THR A 90 -3.27 4.71 13.77
CA THR A 90 -4.28 4.71 14.81
C THR A 90 -4.72 3.30 15.16
N LEU A 91 -4.93 2.46 14.15
CA LEU A 91 -5.29 1.06 14.32
C LEU A 91 -4.20 0.29 15.08
N GLU A 92 -2.94 0.49 14.70
CA GLU A 92 -1.81 -0.16 15.35
C GLU A 92 -1.70 0.23 16.82
N SER A 93 -1.86 1.51 17.13
CA SER A 93 -1.85 2.00 18.51
C SER A 93 -2.98 1.38 19.33
N ALA A 94 -4.17 1.24 18.73
CA ALA A 94 -5.31 0.61 19.40
C ALA A 94 -5.05 -0.88 19.67
N LYS A 95 -4.39 -1.59 18.73
CA LYS A 95 -4.02 -3.00 18.91
C LYS A 95 -3.03 -3.19 20.05
N GLU A 96 -2.02 -2.31 20.12
CA GLU A 96 -1.03 -2.36 21.21
C GLU A 96 -1.69 -2.15 22.57
N LYS A 97 -2.58 -1.17 22.65
CA LYS A 97 -3.31 -0.87 23.87
C LYS A 97 -4.17 -2.06 24.32
N ALA A 98 -4.86 -2.69 23.39
CA ALA A 98 -5.65 -3.88 23.67
C ALA A 98 -4.79 -5.04 24.18
N ARG A 99 -3.61 -5.24 23.59
CA ARG A 99 -2.66 -6.26 24.01
C ARG A 99 -2.19 -6.02 25.44
N ASP A 100 -1.82 -4.80 25.77
CA ASP A 100 -1.36 -4.42 27.12
C ASP A 100 -2.43 -4.66 28.17
N ILE A 101 -3.68 -4.32 27.85
CA ILE A 101 -4.79 -4.55 28.75
C ILE A 101 -5.03 -6.04 28.99
N LYS A 102 -4.95 -6.84 27.91
CA LYS A 102 -5.11 -8.31 28.00
C LYS A 102 -4.03 -8.93 28.89
N GLU A 103 -2.78 -8.47 28.74
CA GLU A 103 -1.68 -8.95 29.58
C GLU A 103 -1.92 -8.61 31.05
N ARG A 104 -2.41 -7.41 31.30
CA ARG A 104 -2.73 -6.97 32.66
C ARG A 104 -3.87 -7.82 33.27
N ILE A 105 -4.90 -8.11 32.50
CA ILE A 105 -6.01 -8.97 32.93
C ILE A 105 -5.50 -10.38 33.25
N THR A 106 -4.65 -10.93 32.37
CA THR A 106 -4.06 -12.26 32.58
C THR A 106 -3.30 -12.34 33.90
N ARG A 107 -2.51 -11.31 34.21
CA ARG A 107 -1.74 -11.23 35.45
C ARG A 107 -2.66 -11.20 36.66
N VAL A 108 -3.67 -10.35 36.62
CA VAL A 108 -4.65 -10.23 37.73
C VAL A 108 -5.43 -11.51 37.93
N MET A 109 -5.82 -12.21 36.87
CA MET A 109 -6.53 -13.48 36.98
C MET A 109 -5.66 -14.56 37.61
N ASN A 110 -4.35 -14.55 37.37
CA ASN A 110 -3.43 -15.51 37.95
C ASN A 110 -3.12 -15.21 39.42
N GLU A 111 -3.07 -13.92 39.79
CA GLU A 111 -2.71 -13.49 41.14
C GLU A 111 -3.90 -13.15 42.02
N GLY A 112 -5.06 -13.00 41.43
CA GLY A 112 -6.29 -12.58 42.12
C GLY A 112 -6.49 -11.08 42.13
N LEU A 113 -7.72 -10.64 41.86
CA LEU A 113 -8.09 -9.24 41.88
C LEU A 113 -8.57 -8.89 43.30
N LYS A 114 -7.98 -7.83 43.84
CA LYS A 114 -8.34 -7.34 45.15
C LYS A 114 -9.36 -6.21 45.09
#